data_3c95777b4711c0ce36b66aa283167afa
#
_entry.id   3c95777b4711c0ce36b66aa283167afa
#
_cell.length_a   1.000
_cell.length_b   1.000
_cell.length_c   1.000
_cell.angle_alpha   90.00
_cell.angle_beta   90.00
_cell.angle_gamma   90.00
#
_symmetry.space_group_name_H-M   'P 1'
#
loop_
_entity.id
_entity.type
_entity.pdbx_description
1 polymer ?
#
loop_
_entity_poly.entity_id
_entity_poly.type
_entity_poly.pdbx_seq_one_letter_code
_entity_poly.pdbx_strand_id
1 'polypeptide(L)'
;MEMGKRNSDIKMLLAGLLMVVAGTVAAQKMKLNHLTTFDEKRLHFGFTLGVNTLDFSVSNYASLKENPQFASSNWMDYQNEVSPEKVVRADVAQLIPGFTVGIVSNLRLNRSLDLRFLPGMSFGERKLQYNLEVKDDLVTYSEPQYNYSIKSTFIDLPLLIKYKADRINNGRPYVIFGGAMRIDISKFASTDLVGLQRDGYYAELGAGWDSYLQFFRLSVEAKVSLGLNNQLGPGPGQGTNQREYYTDALKSLRSNVFTLLFHFE
;
A
#
# COMPACT_ATOMS: atom_id res chain seq x y z
N MET A 1 15.55 1.70 29.01
CA MET A 1 15.42 3.17 28.99
C MET A 1 14.82 3.70 27.69
N GLU A 2 14.67 2.91 26.65
CA GLU A 2 14.11 3.32 25.31
C GLU A 2 12.58 3.31 25.20
N MET A 3 11.88 2.45 25.97
CA MET A 3 10.42 2.36 25.92
C MET A 3 9.69 3.63 26.39
N GLY A 4 10.32 4.44 27.28
CA GLY A 4 9.75 5.69 27.75
C GLY A 4 9.77 6.81 26.71
N LYS A 5 10.79 6.83 25.84
CA LYS A 5 10.97 7.88 24.81
C LYS A 5 9.94 7.72 23.67
N ARG A 6 9.68 6.47 23.23
CA ARG A 6 8.69 6.16 22.19
C ARG A 6 7.26 6.51 22.57
N ASN A 7 6.88 6.32 23.85
CA ASN A 7 5.57 6.74 24.34
C ASN A 7 5.42 8.26 24.44
N SER A 8 6.51 9.00 24.67
CA SER A 8 6.51 10.45 24.68
C SER A 8 6.30 11.03 23.28
N ASP A 9 6.93 10.43 22.27
CA ASP A 9 6.84 10.90 20.88
C ASP A 9 5.45 10.66 20.28
N ILE A 10 4.81 9.52 20.62
CA ILE A 10 3.42 9.23 20.22
C ILE A 10 2.44 10.19 20.88
N LYS A 11 2.65 10.54 22.16
CA LYS A 11 1.80 11.51 22.87
C LYS A 11 1.97 12.92 22.28
N MET A 12 3.17 13.31 21.89
CA MET A 12 3.42 14.60 21.24
C MET A 12 2.79 14.66 19.85
N LEU A 13 2.86 13.58 19.06
CA LEU A 13 2.18 13.47 17.76
C LEU A 13 0.65 13.54 17.89
N LEU A 14 0.09 12.84 18.86
CA LEU A 14 -1.35 12.89 19.18
C LEU A 14 -1.78 14.28 19.66
N ALA A 15 -0.98 14.93 20.51
CA ALA A 15 -1.26 16.27 20.98
C ALA A 15 -1.15 17.31 19.85
N GLY A 16 -0.18 17.17 18.96
CA GLY A 16 -0.05 17.98 17.75
C GLY A 16 -1.22 17.84 16.81
N LEU A 17 -1.68 16.60 16.58
CA LEU A 17 -2.88 16.28 15.78
C LEU A 17 -4.14 16.90 16.40
N LEU A 18 -4.30 16.82 17.72
CA LEU A 18 -5.42 17.41 18.45
C LEU A 18 -5.41 18.96 18.38
N MET A 19 -4.24 19.61 18.43
CA MET A 19 -4.13 21.07 18.29
C MET A 19 -4.51 21.54 16.88
N VAL A 20 -4.17 20.79 15.83
CA VAL A 20 -4.57 21.11 14.45
C VAL A 20 -6.09 21.05 14.30
N VAL A 21 -6.74 20.07 14.96
CA VAL A 21 -8.21 19.93 14.95
C VAL A 21 -8.88 21.02 15.78
N ALA A 22 -8.31 21.42 16.92
CA ALA A 22 -8.86 22.47 17.80
C ALA A 22 -8.77 23.88 17.20
N GLY A 23 -7.75 24.16 16.40
CA GLY A 23 -7.54 25.48 15.76
C GLY A 23 -8.60 25.87 14.73
N THR A 24 -9.44 24.94 14.28
CA THR A 24 -10.49 25.19 13.28
C THR A 24 -11.85 25.63 13.86
N VAL A 25 -11.99 25.68 15.17
CA VAL A 25 -13.28 25.96 15.85
C VAL A 25 -13.51 27.47 16.09
N ALA A 26 -12.50 28.31 15.95
CA ALA A 26 -12.64 29.74 16.24
C ALA A 26 -12.77 30.59 14.96
N ALA A 27 -13.98 30.79 14.47
CA ALA A 27 -14.53 32.01 13.86
C ALA A 27 -15.86 31.71 13.14
N GLN A 28 -16.97 31.85 13.82
CA GLN A 28 -18.31 31.90 13.18
C GLN A 28 -18.50 33.25 12.48
N LYS A 29 -17.79 33.49 11.37
CA LYS A 29 -18.26 34.43 10.35
C LYS A 29 -19.28 33.67 9.51
N MET A 30 -20.43 34.29 9.22
CA MET A 30 -21.40 33.76 8.24
C MET A 30 -20.64 33.43 6.96
N LYS A 31 -20.28 32.18 6.78
CA LYS A 31 -19.62 31.71 5.56
C LYS A 31 -20.70 31.48 4.51
N LEU A 32 -20.55 32.18 3.40
CA LEU A 32 -21.37 31.91 2.22
C LEU A 32 -21.23 30.44 1.82
N ASN A 33 -22.34 29.72 1.70
CA ASN A 33 -22.32 28.34 1.27
C ASN A 33 -22.09 28.28 -0.24
N HIS A 34 -20.98 27.64 -0.63
CA HIS A 34 -20.61 27.40 -2.03
C HIS A 34 -21.23 26.10 -2.54
N LEU A 35 -21.46 26.00 -3.85
CA LEU A 35 -21.94 24.78 -4.52
C LEU A 35 -23.19 24.18 -3.84
N THR A 36 -24.21 24.98 -3.56
CA THR A 36 -25.41 24.55 -2.83
C THR A 36 -26.19 23.44 -3.54
N THR A 37 -26.21 23.44 -4.87
CA THR A 37 -26.89 22.46 -5.73
C THR A 37 -26.01 21.28 -6.12
N PHE A 38 -24.74 21.28 -5.72
CA PHE A 38 -23.80 20.21 -6.09
C PHE A 38 -24.29 18.84 -5.63
N ASP A 39 -24.71 18.73 -4.39
CA ASP A 39 -25.17 17.46 -3.81
C ASP A 39 -26.54 16.99 -4.36
N GLU A 40 -27.24 17.78 -5.14
CA GLU A 40 -28.53 17.41 -5.77
C GLU A 40 -28.30 16.51 -7.01
N LYS A 41 -27.20 16.67 -7.69
CA LYS A 41 -26.84 15.85 -8.84
C LYS A 41 -26.58 14.41 -8.42
N ARG A 42 -27.04 13.46 -9.23
CA ARG A 42 -26.84 12.02 -8.95
C ARG A 42 -25.44 11.54 -9.27
N LEU A 43 -24.78 12.12 -10.25
CA LEU A 43 -23.49 11.68 -10.75
C LEU A 43 -22.52 12.84 -10.79
N HIS A 44 -21.33 12.61 -10.22
CA HIS A 44 -20.23 13.54 -10.21
C HIS A 44 -18.99 12.88 -10.79
N PHE A 45 -18.23 13.63 -11.55
CA PHE A 45 -16.94 13.24 -12.09
C PHE A 45 -15.89 14.25 -11.72
N GLY A 46 -14.68 13.77 -11.65
CA GLY A 46 -13.51 14.60 -11.40
C GLY A 46 -12.23 13.84 -11.65
N PHE A 47 -11.13 14.45 -11.26
CA PHE A 47 -9.82 13.81 -11.31
C PHE A 47 -9.24 13.66 -9.91
N THR A 48 -8.32 12.73 -9.78
CA THR A 48 -7.67 12.38 -8.54
C THR A 48 -6.17 12.44 -8.72
N LEU A 49 -5.50 13.07 -7.76
CA LEU A 49 -4.06 13.06 -7.61
C LEU A 49 -3.74 12.58 -6.19
N GLY A 50 -2.65 11.84 -6.03
CA GLY A 50 -2.28 11.38 -4.70
C GLY A 50 -0.83 10.95 -4.58
N VAL A 51 -0.43 10.78 -3.33
CA VAL A 51 0.84 10.20 -2.95
C VAL A 51 0.55 8.86 -2.30
N ASN A 52 1.27 7.83 -2.69
CA ASN A 52 1.14 6.50 -2.11
C ASN A 52 2.47 6.02 -1.53
N THR A 53 2.39 5.07 -0.62
CA THR A 53 3.52 4.25 -0.18
C THR A 53 3.12 2.80 -0.29
N LEU A 54 3.93 2.04 -1.00
CA LEU A 54 3.74 0.61 -1.20
C LEU A 54 4.54 -0.15 -0.14
N ASP A 55 3.90 -1.09 0.52
CA ASP A 55 4.50 -1.92 1.56
C ASP A 55 4.22 -3.40 1.30
N PHE A 56 5.06 -4.28 1.85
CA PHE A 56 4.83 -5.71 1.88
C PHE A 56 4.74 -6.23 3.31
N SER A 57 3.73 -7.04 3.56
CA SER A 57 3.74 -7.93 4.72
C SER A 57 4.38 -9.24 4.31
N VAL A 58 5.61 -9.44 4.78
CA VAL A 58 6.47 -10.58 4.42
C VAL A 58 6.33 -11.68 5.46
N SER A 59 6.16 -12.92 5.01
CA SER A 59 6.26 -14.10 5.86
C SER A 59 7.30 -15.05 5.25
N ASN A 60 8.29 -15.43 6.04
CA ASN A 60 9.38 -16.30 5.61
C ASN A 60 9.19 -17.73 6.14
N TYR A 61 9.77 -18.71 5.48
CA TYR A 61 9.99 -20.04 6.05
C TYR A 61 11.11 -19.98 7.09
N ALA A 62 11.10 -20.86 8.09
CA ALA A 62 12.16 -20.91 9.10
C ALA A 62 13.47 -21.41 8.47
N SER A 63 13.39 -22.27 7.47
CA SER A 63 14.51 -22.70 6.62
C SER A 63 14.00 -23.00 5.21
N LEU A 64 14.87 -22.96 4.20
CA LEU A 64 14.53 -23.32 2.82
C LEU A 64 13.98 -24.76 2.72
N LYS A 65 14.45 -25.65 3.58
CA LYS A 65 14.00 -27.07 3.65
C LYS A 65 12.52 -27.22 4.02
N GLU A 66 11.92 -26.24 4.68
CA GLU A 66 10.51 -26.28 5.06
C GLU A 66 9.57 -25.90 3.90
N ASN A 67 10.11 -25.39 2.80
CA ASN A 67 9.31 -25.08 1.63
C ASN A 67 8.98 -26.37 0.87
N PRO A 68 7.69 -26.78 0.75
CA PRO A 68 7.29 -28.01 0.04
C PRO A 68 7.65 -28.00 -1.45
N GLN A 69 7.83 -26.84 -2.04
CA GLN A 69 8.17 -26.65 -3.46
C GLN A 69 9.67 -26.67 -3.71
N PHE A 70 10.45 -26.65 -2.63
CA PHE A 70 11.90 -26.69 -2.73
C PHE A 70 12.35 -28.07 -3.18
N ALA A 71 12.78 -28.19 -4.43
CA ALA A 71 13.29 -29.46 -4.96
C ALA A 71 14.73 -29.68 -4.51
N SER A 72 15.02 -30.88 -3.98
CA SER A 72 16.37 -31.26 -3.57
C SER A 72 17.41 -31.22 -4.71
N SER A 73 16.96 -31.24 -5.97
CA SER A 73 17.81 -31.08 -7.16
C SER A 73 18.33 -29.66 -7.34
N ASN A 74 17.64 -28.66 -6.81
CA ASN A 74 18.04 -27.26 -6.90
C ASN A 74 19.24 -26.96 -5.98
N TRP A 75 19.53 -27.88 -5.08
CA TRP A 75 20.67 -27.82 -4.16
C TRP A 75 22.04 -27.92 -4.81
N MET A 76 22.13 -28.70 -5.87
CA MET A 76 23.39 -28.95 -6.52
C MET A 76 23.96 -27.70 -7.19
N ASP A 77 23.11 -26.79 -7.61
CA ASP A 77 23.49 -25.54 -8.26
C ASP A 77 23.91 -24.46 -7.25
N TYR A 78 23.55 -24.61 -5.97
CA TYR A 78 23.85 -23.66 -4.89
C TYR A 78 24.96 -24.12 -3.93
N GLN A 79 25.69 -25.15 -4.27
CA GLN A 79 26.66 -25.81 -3.38
C GLN A 79 27.72 -24.89 -2.75
N ASN A 80 27.98 -23.74 -3.37
CA ASN A 80 29.00 -22.82 -2.89
C ASN A 80 28.41 -21.60 -2.12
N GLU A 81 27.12 -21.34 -2.18
CA GLU A 81 26.55 -20.12 -1.64
C GLU A 81 25.48 -20.35 -0.56
N VAL A 82 24.65 -21.37 -0.67
CA VAL A 82 23.51 -21.58 0.24
C VAL A 82 23.37 -23.03 0.68
N SER A 83 23.52 -23.31 1.98
CA SER A 83 23.25 -24.62 2.60
C SER A 83 21.74 -24.75 2.92
N PRO A 84 21.12 -25.99 2.96
CA PRO A 84 19.68 -26.19 3.31
C PRO A 84 19.30 -25.65 4.67
N GLU A 85 20.25 -25.54 5.51
CA GLU A 85 20.10 -25.07 6.87
C GLU A 85 20.21 -23.56 6.98
N LYS A 86 20.57 -22.87 5.87
CA LYS A 86 20.62 -21.40 5.82
C LYS A 86 19.23 -20.81 5.98
N VAL A 87 19.14 -19.83 6.84
CA VAL A 87 17.94 -19.04 7.05
C VAL A 87 18.04 -17.79 6.20
N VAL A 88 17.18 -17.70 5.18
CA VAL A 88 17.04 -16.51 4.35
C VAL A 88 15.81 -15.75 4.83
N ARG A 89 16.00 -14.51 5.27
CA ARG A 89 14.90 -13.64 5.70
C ARG A 89 14.84 -12.41 4.80
N ALA A 90 13.65 -12.15 4.29
CA ALA A 90 13.36 -10.91 3.62
C ALA A 90 12.55 -10.00 4.54
N ASP A 91 12.84 -8.71 4.49
CA ASP A 91 12.08 -7.67 5.17
C ASP A 91 11.99 -6.43 4.27
N VAL A 92 11.05 -5.53 4.58
CA VAL A 92 10.94 -4.26 3.86
C VAL A 92 11.97 -3.28 4.40
N ALA A 93 12.91 -2.89 3.55
CA ALA A 93 14.01 -2.02 3.95
C ALA A 93 13.60 -0.55 4.08
N GLN A 94 12.73 -0.07 3.17
CA GLN A 94 12.36 1.34 3.09
C GLN A 94 11.04 1.53 2.38
N LEU A 95 10.19 2.41 2.93
CA LEU A 95 8.99 2.91 2.27
C LEU A 95 9.37 4.07 1.34
N ILE A 96 9.13 3.92 0.06
CA ILE A 96 9.42 4.94 -0.95
C ILE A 96 8.10 5.57 -1.38
N PRO A 97 7.98 6.91 -1.33
CA PRO A 97 6.79 7.58 -1.83
C PRO A 97 6.64 7.38 -3.34
N GLY A 98 5.45 7.01 -3.75
CA GLY A 98 5.01 6.96 -5.13
C GLY A 98 3.87 7.95 -5.38
N PHE A 99 3.28 7.92 -6.55
CA PHE A 99 2.17 8.77 -6.88
C PHE A 99 1.03 7.99 -7.54
N THR A 100 -0.18 8.55 -7.41
CA THR A 100 -1.42 7.99 -7.96
C THR A 100 -2.13 9.07 -8.74
N VAL A 101 -2.62 8.71 -9.93
CA VAL A 101 -3.47 9.57 -10.76
C VAL A 101 -4.67 8.79 -11.22
N GLY A 102 -5.83 9.43 -11.32
CA GLY A 102 -7.04 8.72 -11.72
C GLY A 102 -8.23 9.65 -11.93
N ILE A 103 -9.35 9.01 -12.20
CA ILE A 103 -10.64 9.66 -12.38
C ILE A 103 -11.51 9.25 -11.19
N VAL A 104 -12.20 10.22 -10.58
CA VAL A 104 -13.22 9.95 -9.58
C VAL A 104 -14.58 9.99 -10.22
N SER A 105 -15.41 8.97 -9.96
CA SER A 105 -16.80 8.89 -10.33
C SER A 105 -17.60 8.57 -9.07
N ASN A 106 -18.51 9.46 -8.68
CA ASN A 106 -19.40 9.30 -7.53
C ASN A 106 -20.85 9.22 -7.99
N LEU A 107 -21.49 8.10 -7.71
CA LEU A 107 -22.93 7.92 -7.91
C LEU A 107 -23.62 8.03 -6.55
N ARG A 108 -24.45 9.05 -6.39
CA ARG A 108 -25.27 9.25 -5.20
C ARG A 108 -26.37 8.19 -5.12
N LEU A 109 -26.30 7.37 -4.09
CA LEU A 109 -27.32 6.35 -3.77
C LEU A 109 -28.40 6.95 -2.86
N ASN A 110 -27.98 7.71 -1.83
CA ASN A 110 -28.85 8.33 -0.84
C ASN A 110 -28.23 9.66 -0.36
N ARG A 111 -28.87 10.33 0.58
CA ARG A 111 -28.39 11.59 1.19
C ARG A 111 -26.98 11.42 1.83
N SER A 112 -26.74 10.26 2.44
CA SER A 112 -25.49 9.97 3.18
C SER A 112 -24.60 8.93 2.51
N LEU A 113 -25.03 8.29 1.42
CA LEU A 113 -24.30 7.20 0.76
C LEU A 113 -24.06 7.49 -0.71
N ASP A 114 -22.81 7.36 -1.14
CA ASP A 114 -22.42 7.35 -2.55
C ASP A 114 -21.68 6.04 -2.86
N LEU A 115 -21.87 5.54 -4.08
CA LEU A 115 -21.02 4.54 -4.68
C LEU A 115 -19.93 5.26 -5.46
N ARG A 116 -18.67 4.99 -5.12
CA ARG A 116 -17.48 5.63 -5.71
C ARG A 116 -16.69 4.62 -6.50
N PHE A 117 -16.38 4.95 -7.74
CA PHE A 117 -15.46 4.21 -8.58
C PHE A 117 -14.28 5.12 -8.96
N LEU A 118 -13.04 4.65 -8.73
CA LEU A 118 -11.82 5.44 -8.86
C LEU A 118 -10.80 4.77 -9.79
N PRO A 119 -11.11 4.55 -11.07
CA PRO A 119 -10.13 3.98 -11.98
C PRO A 119 -8.92 4.90 -12.11
N GLY A 120 -7.73 4.32 -12.03
CA GLY A 120 -6.50 5.10 -12.05
C GLY A 120 -5.24 4.28 -12.25
N MET A 121 -4.12 4.95 -12.12
CA MET A 121 -2.80 4.36 -12.15
C MET A 121 -2.01 4.79 -10.93
N SER A 122 -1.32 3.83 -10.33
CA SER A 122 -0.41 4.05 -9.21
C SER A 122 1.00 3.62 -9.59
N PHE A 123 1.96 4.48 -9.26
CA PHE A 123 3.37 4.24 -9.47
C PHE A 123 4.06 4.23 -8.12
N GLY A 124 4.92 3.25 -7.92
CA GLY A 124 5.65 3.17 -6.65
C GLY A 124 6.82 2.20 -6.72
N GLU A 125 7.62 2.22 -5.68
CA GLU A 125 8.80 1.40 -5.53
C GLU A 125 8.79 0.78 -4.13
N ARG A 126 9.23 -0.48 -4.04
CA ARG A 126 9.41 -1.22 -2.79
C ARG A 126 10.83 -1.74 -2.72
N LYS A 127 11.46 -1.62 -1.58
CA LYS A 127 12.78 -2.20 -1.35
C LYS A 127 12.66 -3.38 -0.40
N LEU A 128 13.03 -4.56 -0.88
CA LEU A 128 13.22 -5.74 -0.08
C LEU A 128 14.69 -5.86 0.29
N GLN A 129 14.95 -6.14 1.54
CA GLN A 129 16.26 -6.43 2.07
C GLN A 129 16.33 -7.89 2.47
N TYR A 130 17.31 -8.61 1.94
CA TYR A 130 17.54 -10.01 2.27
C TYR A 130 18.71 -10.13 3.24
N ASN A 131 18.49 -10.80 4.36
CA ASN A 131 19.49 -11.19 5.32
C ASN A 131 19.70 -12.71 5.17
N LEU A 132 20.92 -13.12 4.88
CA LEU A 132 21.35 -14.51 4.84
C LEU A 132 22.03 -14.83 6.18
N GLU A 133 21.39 -15.63 7.03
CA GLU A 133 22.01 -16.17 8.23
C GLU A 133 22.51 -17.57 7.93
N VAL A 134 23.83 -17.78 7.99
CA VAL A 134 24.46 -19.10 7.93
C VAL A 134 24.58 -19.59 9.36
N LYS A 135 23.83 -20.62 9.73
CA LYS A 135 24.12 -21.40 10.94
C LYS A 135 25.18 -22.45 10.59
N ASP A 136 26.41 -22.11 10.80
CA ASP A 136 27.45 -23.12 10.96
C ASP A 136 27.68 -23.29 12.47
N ASP A 137 27.98 -24.50 12.93
CA ASP A 137 28.07 -24.84 14.37
C ASP A 137 29.09 -24.00 15.16
N LEU A 138 29.86 -23.16 14.52
CA LEU A 138 30.93 -22.36 15.14
C LEU A 138 30.96 -20.88 14.75
N VAL A 139 30.31 -20.43 13.67
CA VAL A 139 30.38 -19.01 13.26
C VAL A 139 29.09 -18.58 12.55
N THR A 140 28.44 -17.54 13.07
CA THR A 140 27.34 -16.90 12.38
C THR A 140 27.89 -15.88 11.37
N TYR A 141 27.90 -16.22 10.11
CA TYR A 141 28.22 -15.26 9.05
C TYR A 141 26.92 -14.53 8.64
N SER A 142 26.86 -13.24 8.87
CA SER A 142 25.86 -12.39 8.21
C SER A 142 26.48 -11.88 6.91
N GLU A 143 26.04 -12.41 5.79
CA GLU A 143 26.42 -11.92 4.48
C GLU A 143 25.82 -10.52 4.22
N PRO A 144 26.43 -9.72 3.33
CA PRO A 144 25.97 -8.37 3.07
C PRO A 144 24.52 -8.36 2.62
N GLN A 145 23.78 -7.43 3.17
CA GLN A 145 22.38 -7.20 2.91
C GLN A 145 22.16 -6.84 1.43
N TYR A 146 21.43 -7.66 0.70
CA TYR A 146 21.04 -7.33 -0.65
C TYR A 146 19.77 -6.47 -0.64
N ASN A 147 19.90 -5.23 -1.09
CA ASN A 147 18.76 -4.34 -1.31
C ASN A 147 18.22 -4.56 -2.72
N TYR A 148 17.03 -5.12 -2.83
CA TYR A 148 16.35 -5.33 -4.09
C TYR A 148 15.18 -4.37 -4.25
N SER A 149 15.23 -3.57 -5.33
CA SER A 149 14.19 -2.57 -5.62
C SER A 149 13.19 -3.12 -6.63
N ILE A 150 11.92 -3.14 -6.25
CA ILE A 150 10.79 -3.54 -7.10
C ILE A 150 10.00 -2.29 -7.47
N LYS A 151 10.14 -1.86 -8.72
CA LYS A 151 9.32 -0.79 -9.29
C LYS A 151 8.03 -1.37 -9.82
N SER A 152 6.91 -0.84 -9.36
CA SER A 152 5.59 -1.32 -9.75
C SER A 152 4.75 -0.20 -10.32
N THR A 153 4.03 -0.53 -11.38
CA THR A 153 3.02 0.32 -12.00
C THR A 153 1.71 -0.45 -12.04
N PHE A 154 0.71 0.07 -11.33
CA PHE A 154 -0.59 -0.58 -11.22
C PHE A 154 -1.67 0.16 -11.98
N ILE A 155 -2.57 -0.61 -12.59
CA ILE A 155 -3.92 -0.14 -12.92
C ILE A 155 -4.80 -0.44 -11.72
N ASP A 156 -5.38 0.59 -11.13
CA ASP A 156 -6.24 0.52 -9.96
C ASP A 156 -7.72 0.59 -10.36
N LEU A 157 -8.52 -0.32 -9.84
CA LEU A 157 -9.96 -0.40 -10.07
C LEU A 157 -10.71 -0.54 -8.73
N PRO A 158 -10.70 0.50 -7.87
CA PRO A 158 -11.42 0.46 -6.61
C PRO A 158 -12.91 0.76 -6.77
N LEU A 159 -13.74 -0.01 -6.06
CA LEU A 159 -15.16 0.21 -5.92
C LEU A 159 -15.49 0.36 -4.44
N LEU A 160 -15.92 1.55 -4.04
CA LEU A 160 -16.02 1.97 -2.65
C LEU A 160 -17.42 2.50 -2.34
N ILE A 161 -17.84 2.29 -1.11
CA ILE A 161 -18.99 2.98 -0.52
C ILE A 161 -18.44 4.18 0.26
N LYS A 162 -18.91 5.37 -0.05
CA LYS A 162 -18.63 6.61 0.67
C LYS A 162 -19.81 6.95 1.57
N TYR A 163 -19.60 6.89 2.88
CA TYR A 163 -20.58 7.32 3.88
C TYR A 163 -20.25 8.76 4.32
N LYS A 164 -21.16 9.68 4.05
CA LYS A 164 -21.00 11.11 4.29
C LYS A 164 -21.82 11.56 5.50
N ALA A 165 -21.23 12.34 6.38
CA ALA A 165 -21.95 13.07 7.42
C ALA A 165 -22.76 14.24 6.83
N ASP A 166 -23.54 14.94 7.63
CA ASP A 166 -24.17 16.18 7.22
C ASP A 166 -23.12 17.27 6.96
N ARG A 167 -23.43 18.12 5.99
CA ARG A 167 -22.56 19.24 5.63
C ARG A 167 -22.61 20.32 6.70
N ILE A 168 -21.44 20.75 7.16
CA ILE A 168 -21.25 21.85 8.10
C ILE A 168 -20.59 22.99 7.36
N ASN A 169 -21.35 24.05 7.04
CA ASN A 169 -20.89 25.16 6.18
C ASN A 169 -20.38 24.62 4.81
N ASN A 170 -19.08 24.81 4.56
CA ASN A 170 -18.41 24.37 3.34
C ASN A 170 -17.52 23.12 3.56
N GLY A 171 -17.76 22.38 4.64
CA GLY A 171 -17.03 21.16 4.98
C GLY A 171 -17.95 19.98 5.20
N ARG A 172 -17.47 18.76 4.86
CA ARG A 172 -18.21 17.53 5.04
C ARG A 172 -17.27 16.37 5.29
N PRO A 173 -17.21 15.81 6.51
CA PRO A 173 -16.44 14.62 6.77
C PRO A 173 -17.11 13.39 6.16
N TYR A 174 -16.30 12.40 5.81
CA TYR A 174 -16.80 11.12 5.31
C TYR A 174 -15.81 9.99 5.62
N VAL A 175 -16.33 8.77 5.54
CA VAL A 175 -15.55 7.54 5.56
C VAL A 175 -15.83 6.76 4.29
N ILE A 176 -14.85 5.96 3.86
CA ILE A 176 -14.96 5.08 2.71
C ILE A 176 -14.58 3.67 3.10
N PHE A 177 -15.19 2.69 2.48
CA PHE A 177 -14.84 1.28 2.59
C PHE A 177 -15.26 0.53 1.33
N GLY A 178 -14.56 -0.54 1.03
CA GLY A 178 -14.88 -1.37 -0.13
C GLY A 178 -13.74 -2.25 -0.57
N GLY A 179 -13.70 -2.57 -1.84
CA GLY A 179 -12.69 -3.42 -2.44
C GLY A 179 -12.03 -2.77 -3.64
N ALA A 180 -10.83 -3.25 -3.95
CA ALA A 180 -10.11 -2.86 -5.15
C ALA A 180 -9.46 -4.06 -5.81
N MET A 181 -9.41 -4.04 -7.13
CA MET A 181 -8.55 -4.88 -7.94
C MET A 181 -7.42 -4.02 -8.47
N ARG A 182 -6.18 -4.51 -8.37
CA ARG A 182 -4.99 -3.88 -8.95
C ARG A 182 -4.31 -4.84 -9.89
N ILE A 183 -3.92 -4.33 -11.05
CA ILE A 183 -3.22 -5.10 -12.07
C ILE A 183 -1.84 -4.50 -12.24
N ASP A 184 -0.79 -5.26 -11.91
CA ASP A 184 0.59 -4.84 -12.13
C ASP A 184 0.94 -5.00 -13.60
N ILE A 185 1.22 -3.88 -14.26
CA ILE A 185 1.62 -3.79 -15.66
C ILE A 185 3.12 -3.58 -15.83
N SER A 186 3.89 -3.67 -14.74
CA SER A 186 5.34 -3.55 -14.79
C SER A 186 5.93 -4.68 -15.63
N LYS A 187 7.01 -4.37 -16.33
CA LYS A 187 7.78 -5.38 -17.05
C LYS A 187 8.67 -6.11 -16.05
N PHE A 188 8.48 -7.43 -15.95
CA PHE A 188 9.39 -8.27 -15.21
C PHE A 188 10.63 -8.57 -16.10
N ALA A 189 11.81 -8.32 -15.56
CA ALA A 189 13.05 -8.73 -16.21
C ALA A 189 13.39 -10.17 -15.81
N SER A 190 14.05 -10.91 -16.69
CA SER A 190 14.59 -12.25 -16.39
C SER A 190 15.61 -12.24 -15.25
N THR A 191 16.07 -11.06 -14.85
CA THR A 191 17.00 -10.82 -13.75
C THR A 191 16.31 -10.52 -12.42
N ASP A 192 14.97 -10.52 -12.37
CA ASP A 192 14.25 -10.25 -11.14
C ASP A 192 14.47 -11.39 -10.12
N LEU A 193 14.67 -11.00 -8.85
CA LEU A 193 14.93 -11.95 -7.77
C LEU A 193 13.67 -12.63 -7.25
N VAL A 194 12.52 -11.95 -7.36
CA VAL A 194 11.24 -12.42 -6.83
C VAL A 194 10.18 -12.37 -7.92
N GLY A 195 9.50 -13.49 -8.12
CA GLY A 195 8.31 -13.54 -8.97
C GLY A 195 7.11 -12.93 -8.26
N LEU A 196 6.41 -12.00 -8.92
CA LEU A 196 5.18 -11.42 -8.41
C LEU A 196 3.98 -11.77 -9.30
N GLN A 197 2.83 -11.99 -8.67
CA GLN A 197 1.56 -12.11 -9.38
C GLN A 197 1.14 -10.73 -9.89
N ARG A 198 0.51 -10.71 -11.07
CA ARG A 198 0.08 -9.46 -11.69
C ARG A 198 -1.18 -8.89 -11.08
N ASP A 199 -2.07 -9.73 -10.59
CA ASP A 199 -3.36 -9.33 -10.05
C ASP A 199 -3.34 -9.34 -8.52
N GLY A 200 -3.91 -8.29 -7.94
CA GLY A 200 -4.05 -8.11 -6.50
C GLY A 200 -5.45 -7.70 -6.13
N TYR A 201 -5.99 -8.32 -5.08
CA TYR A 201 -7.27 -7.96 -4.49
C TYR A 201 -7.05 -7.33 -3.14
N TYR A 202 -7.76 -6.22 -2.89
CA TYR A 202 -7.56 -5.41 -1.69
C TYR A 202 -8.88 -5.09 -1.02
N ALA A 203 -8.88 -5.12 0.31
CA ALA A 203 -9.88 -4.44 1.11
C ALA A 203 -9.40 -3.02 1.39
N GLU A 204 -10.25 -2.04 1.16
CA GLU A 204 -9.91 -0.63 1.32
C GLU A 204 -10.77 0.03 2.39
N LEU A 205 -10.12 0.82 3.23
CA LEU A 205 -10.76 1.64 4.27
C LEU A 205 -10.08 3.00 4.29
N GLY A 206 -10.86 4.05 4.49
CA GLY A 206 -10.32 5.40 4.56
C GLY A 206 -11.29 6.39 5.15
N ALA A 207 -10.77 7.59 5.36
CA ALA A 207 -11.54 8.74 5.81
C ALA A 207 -11.08 9.99 5.09
N GLY A 208 -11.97 10.93 4.93
CA GLY A 208 -11.66 12.16 4.23
C GLY A 208 -12.57 13.31 4.60
N TRP A 209 -12.25 14.42 3.99
CA TRP A 209 -12.95 15.67 4.18
C TRP A 209 -13.23 16.32 2.84
N ASP A 210 -14.51 16.56 2.54
CA ASP A 210 -14.96 17.35 1.39
C ASP A 210 -14.96 18.84 1.75
N SER A 211 -14.29 19.65 0.97
CA SER A 211 -14.28 21.12 1.06
C SER A 211 -14.98 21.70 -0.17
N TYR A 212 -16.10 22.40 0.02
CA TYR A 212 -16.84 23.04 -1.06
C TYR A 212 -16.25 24.43 -1.31
N LEU A 213 -15.46 24.53 -2.36
CA LEU A 213 -14.85 25.79 -2.82
C LEU A 213 -15.83 26.52 -3.77
N GLN A 214 -15.48 27.69 -4.21
CA GLN A 214 -16.35 28.51 -5.04
C GLN A 214 -16.68 27.84 -6.40
N PHE A 215 -15.73 27.10 -6.99
CA PHE A 215 -15.85 26.54 -8.34
C PHE A 215 -15.85 25.01 -8.39
N PHE A 216 -15.31 24.36 -7.39
CA PHE A 216 -15.19 22.90 -7.35
C PHE A 216 -15.19 22.39 -5.91
N ARG A 217 -15.43 21.10 -5.75
CA ARG A 217 -15.27 20.40 -4.49
C ARG A 217 -13.86 19.77 -4.44
N LEU A 218 -13.11 20.12 -3.41
CA LEU A 218 -11.84 19.49 -3.08
C LEU A 218 -12.07 18.47 -1.96
N SER A 219 -11.73 17.21 -2.19
CA SER A 219 -11.74 16.19 -1.15
C SER A 219 -10.32 15.76 -0.83
N VAL A 220 -9.96 15.78 0.45
CA VAL A 220 -8.70 15.21 0.95
C VAL A 220 -9.02 13.91 1.64
N GLU A 221 -8.38 12.81 1.24
CA GLU A 221 -8.70 11.45 1.67
C GLU A 221 -7.45 10.68 2.03
N ALA A 222 -7.41 10.08 3.22
CA ALA A 222 -6.40 9.11 3.63
C ALA A 222 -7.02 7.71 3.55
N LYS A 223 -6.36 6.81 2.82
CA LYS A 223 -6.84 5.46 2.53
C LYS A 223 -5.76 4.42 2.77
N VAL A 224 -6.16 3.29 3.38
CA VAL A 224 -5.36 2.08 3.55
C VAL A 224 -5.96 0.98 2.70
N SER A 225 -5.13 0.30 1.93
CA SER A 225 -5.50 -0.86 1.13
C SER A 225 -4.74 -2.07 1.65
N LEU A 226 -5.45 -3.09 2.10
CA LEU A 226 -4.91 -4.32 2.66
C LEU A 226 -5.00 -5.44 1.62
N GLY A 227 -3.87 -6.01 1.24
CA GLY A 227 -3.81 -7.12 0.28
C GLY A 227 -4.44 -8.39 0.83
N LEU A 228 -5.39 -8.97 0.10
CA LEU A 228 -6.12 -10.17 0.48
C LEU A 228 -5.45 -11.45 -0.03
N ASN A 229 -4.84 -11.40 -1.21
CA ASN A 229 -4.18 -12.53 -1.83
C ASN A 229 -2.66 -12.50 -1.64
N ASN A 230 -2.05 -13.66 -1.78
CA ASN A 230 -0.60 -13.80 -1.83
C ASN A 230 -0.11 -13.29 -3.19
N GLN A 231 0.79 -12.32 -3.18
CA GLN A 231 1.38 -11.74 -4.39
C GLN A 231 2.60 -12.52 -4.89
N LEU A 232 3.04 -13.54 -4.16
CA LEU A 232 4.16 -14.38 -4.58
C LEU A 232 3.73 -15.18 -5.83
N GLY A 233 4.43 -14.95 -6.92
CA GLY A 233 4.27 -15.66 -8.19
C GLY A 233 5.36 -16.70 -8.39
N PRO A 234 5.29 -17.47 -9.49
CA PRO A 234 6.40 -18.34 -9.89
C PRO A 234 7.65 -17.50 -10.09
N GLY A 235 8.77 -17.99 -9.56
CA GLY A 235 10.07 -17.31 -9.71
C GLY A 235 10.42 -17.09 -11.18
N PRO A 236 11.21 -16.08 -11.50
CA PRO A 236 11.63 -15.83 -12.87
C PRO A 236 12.55 -16.96 -13.34
N GLY A 237 12.04 -17.75 -14.29
CA GLY A 237 12.82 -18.73 -15.03
C GLY A 237 13.20 -19.99 -14.24
N GLN A 238 12.34 -20.99 -14.22
CA GLN A 238 12.75 -22.34 -13.90
C GLN A 238 13.86 -22.75 -14.87
N GLY A 239 15.09 -22.82 -14.35
CA GLY A 239 16.16 -23.60 -15.02
C GLY A 239 17.43 -22.87 -15.45
N THR A 240 17.62 -21.58 -15.25
CA THR A 240 18.83 -20.92 -15.77
C THR A 240 19.60 -19.98 -14.83
N ASN A 241 19.07 -19.59 -13.68
CA ASN A 241 19.80 -18.69 -12.80
C ASN A 241 19.60 -19.03 -11.33
N GLN A 242 20.67 -19.16 -10.61
CA GLN A 242 20.93 -19.41 -9.19
C GLN A 242 20.20 -18.49 -8.18
N ARG A 243 19.00 -17.97 -8.50
CA ARG A 243 18.30 -16.95 -7.73
C ARG A 243 16.94 -17.39 -7.19
N GLU A 244 16.56 -18.64 -7.43
CA GLU A 244 15.25 -19.18 -6.98
C GLU A 244 15.12 -19.18 -5.46
N TYR A 245 16.22 -19.29 -4.73
CA TYR A 245 16.21 -19.31 -3.27
C TYR A 245 15.67 -18.02 -2.63
N TYR A 246 15.72 -16.88 -3.32
CA TYR A 246 15.12 -15.64 -2.83
C TYR A 246 13.59 -15.72 -2.84
N THR A 247 13.01 -16.34 -3.85
CA THR A 247 11.58 -16.60 -3.91
C THR A 247 11.18 -17.74 -2.98
N ASP A 248 11.97 -18.81 -2.93
CA ASP A 248 11.70 -20.02 -2.15
C ASP A 248 11.79 -19.79 -0.63
N ALA A 249 12.53 -18.78 -0.19
CA ALA A 249 12.56 -18.37 1.22
C ALA A 249 11.26 -17.73 1.69
N LEU A 250 10.42 -17.22 0.77
CA LEU A 250 9.19 -16.53 1.08
C LEU A 250 8.02 -17.50 1.15
N LYS A 251 7.32 -17.51 2.28
CA LYS A 251 6.07 -18.26 2.47
C LYS A 251 4.88 -17.50 1.90
N SER A 252 4.80 -16.20 2.16
CA SER A 252 3.76 -15.33 1.61
C SER A 252 4.23 -13.89 1.55
N LEU A 253 3.73 -13.18 0.55
CA LEU A 253 3.99 -11.78 0.31
C LEU A 253 2.66 -11.09 0.05
N ARG A 254 2.18 -10.25 0.98
CA ARG A 254 0.95 -9.48 0.82
C ARG A 254 1.30 -8.02 0.63
N SER A 255 0.69 -7.40 -0.37
CA SER A 255 0.92 -5.98 -0.65
C SER A 255 -0.06 -5.12 0.12
N ASN A 256 0.45 -4.16 0.90
CA ASN A 256 -0.34 -3.14 1.56
C ASN A 256 0.00 -1.78 0.96
N VAL A 257 -0.97 -0.89 0.91
CA VAL A 257 -0.75 0.44 0.36
C VAL A 257 -1.42 1.49 1.24
N PHE A 258 -0.67 2.50 1.60
CA PHE A 258 -1.21 3.72 2.17
C PHE A 258 -1.25 4.79 1.09
N THR A 259 -2.37 5.53 0.98
CA THR A 259 -2.55 6.56 -0.05
C THR A 259 -3.18 7.79 0.55
N LEU A 260 -2.62 8.95 0.25
CA LEU A 260 -3.21 10.26 0.49
C LEU A 260 -3.67 10.83 -0.86
N LEU A 261 -4.97 11.05 -0.99
CA LEU A 261 -5.62 11.44 -2.25
C LEU A 261 -6.23 12.84 -2.15
N PHE A 262 -6.18 13.53 -3.28
CA PHE A 262 -6.83 14.81 -3.51
C PHE A 262 -7.77 14.63 -4.71
N HIS A 263 -9.07 14.75 -4.48
CA HIS A 263 -10.09 14.65 -5.52
C HIS A 263 -10.61 16.04 -5.85
N PHE A 264 -10.72 16.32 -7.13
CA PHE A 264 -11.22 17.58 -7.68
C PHE A 264 -12.48 17.28 -8.50
N GLU A 265 -13.65 17.66 -7.99
CA GLU A 265 -14.97 17.37 -8.58
C GLU A 265 -15.78 18.63 -8.82
#